data_0b65ff156d268680b911a5c9ebfb7cc5
#
_entry.id   0b65ff156d268680b911a5c9ebfb7cc5
#
_cell.length_a   1.000
_cell.length_b   1.000
_cell.length_c   1.000
_cell.angle_alpha   90.00
_cell.angle_beta   90.00
_cell.angle_gamma   90.00
#
_symmetry.space_group_name_H-M   'P 1'
#
loop_
_entity.id
_entity.type
_entity.pdbx_description
1 polymer ?
#
loop_
_entity_poly.entity_id
_entity_poly.type
_entity_poly.pdbx_seq_one_letter_code
_entity_poly.pdbx_strand_id
1 'polypeptide(L)'
;MTEENEEDDWMKYANSGFGQTNYSLWDEIEEEELVEEKEDDYEVTIQLDSHMEEIPRAPDPAGLKHLVRIGCCDHCLGRLGGKKRYEQTIEESGAEIRSTVEKSNSHLVNIREEIPLCPFCENLFEEVELLADIIYDSIAPYQFQRLQLGARFPKDQIEEEDVLRKRFGAGGCDGLKTGLVSEIAKLLNERLENVKLVNDKPQILALIDVLTLSVDLDVRAHYLYGRYRKLERGIPQTRWPCRACKGRGCERCNMTGLQYEKSVQDLIGNPLLNVFDSKEHAFHGMGREDIDVRCLGRGRPFVIEMKEPKLRSVDSIKLMQLINDEANGSIEITGLRDSNRSEVVRLKDTPAEKSYTIRFKLLPLNESEYTVLTAPLDLTKENKSRSGNRKKRRGDNKRDNTKPLPNEIEVDDSKPSSEELTKMKKSELVEICTRMEIKKSG
;
A
#
# COMPACT_ATOMS: atom_id res chain seq x y z
N MET A 1 -20.48 -25.26 23.03
CA MET A 1 -20.83 -24.41 21.89
C MET A 1 -20.90 -23.02 22.44
N THR A 2 -19.81 -22.30 22.32
CA THR A 2 -19.61 -20.95 22.82
C THR A 2 -19.69 -20.02 21.60
N GLU A 3 -20.70 -19.17 21.59
CA GLU A 3 -20.87 -18.09 20.62
C GLU A 3 -19.72 -17.11 20.83
N GLU A 4 -18.78 -17.07 19.91
CA GLU A 4 -17.75 -16.05 19.82
C GLU A 4 -18.37 -14.77 19.26
N ASN A 5 -18.21 -13.69 20.02
CA ASN A 5 -18.73 -12.36 19.75
C ASN A 5 -18.08 -11.76 18.47
N GLU A 6 -18.87 -11.68 17.41
CA GLU A 6 -18.55 -10.90 16.18
C GLU A 6 -18.61 -9.36 16.36
N GLU A 7 -18.76 -8.86 17.60
CA GLU A 7 -18.98 -7.41 17.82
C GLU A 7 -17.73 -6.53 17.84
N ASP A 8 -16.51 -7.09 17.89
CA ASP A 8 -15.28 -6.28 18.08
C ASP A 8 -14.52 -5.92 16.78
N ASP A 9 -14.90 -6.47 15.64
CA ASP A 9 -14.09 -6.32 14.39
C ASP A 9 -14.30 -4.96 13.69
N TRP A 10 -15.46 -4.34 13.85
CA TRP A 10 -15.73 -3.04 13.22
C TRP A 10 -15.07 -1.84 13.91
N MET A 11 -14.67 -1.96 15.19
CA MET A 11 -13.93 -0.89 15.88
C MET A 11 -12.53 -0.71 15.34
N LYS A 12 -11.94 -1.75 14.74
CA LYS A 12 -10.66 -1.65 14.02
C LYS A 12 -10.80 -0.76 12.77
N TYR A 13 -11.94 -0.81 12.10
CA TYR A 13 -12.24 0.04 10.93
C TYR A 13 -12.66 1.48 11.29
N ALA A 14 -13.18 1.71 12.49
CA ALA A 14 -13.63 3.03 12.92
C ALA A 14 -12.49 3.89 13.51
N ASN A 15 -11.45 3.27 14.07
CA ASN A 15 -10.29 3.95 14.66
C ASN A 15 -9.08 4.06 13.71
N SER A 16 -8.95 3.17 12.75
CA SER A 16 -8.06 3.36 11.61
C SER A 16 -8.80 4.27 10.63
N GLY A 17 -8.48 5.55 10.66
CA GLY A 17 -8.96 6.47 9.63
C GLY A 17 -8.60 5.92 8.27
N PHE A 18 -9.52 5.21 7.63
CA PHE A 18 -9.48 4.71 6.26
C PHE A 18 -8.20 4.01 5.80
N GLY A 19 -8.37 2.74 5.51
CA GLY A 19 -7.51 1.98 4.62
C GLY A 19 -6.35 1.30 5.32
N GLN A 20 -6.65 0.26 6.10
CA GLN A 20 -5.83 -0.91 5.94
C GLN A 20 -6.14 -1.39 4.52
N THR A 21 -5.35 -0.89 3.57
CA THR A 21 -5.09 -1.62 2.33
C THR A 21 -4.72 -3.02 2.76
N ASN A 22 -5.35 -4.04 2.19
CA ASN A 22 -4.78 -5.38 2.22
C ASN A 22 -3.30 -5.19 1.96
N TYR A 23 -2.45 -5.69 2.85
CA TYR A 23 -1.01 -5.63 2.68
C TYR A 23 -0.72 -6.16 1.29
N SER A 24 -0.39 -5.26 0.35
CA SER A 24 0.05 -5.67 -0.95
C SER A 24 1.44 -6.27 -0.78
N LEU A 25 1.82 -7.16 -1.66
CA LEU A 25 3.18 -7.74 -1.68
C LEU A 25 4.27 -6.65 -1.65
N TRP A 26 3.91 -5.43 -2.06
CA TRP A 26 4.75 -4.23 -2.08
C TRP A 26 5.02 -3.62 -0.70
N ASP A 27 4.09 -3.80 0.26
CA ASP A 27 4.25 -3.28 1.61
C ASP A 27 5.32 -4.07 2.36
N GLU A 28 5.43 -5.38 2.12
CA GLU A 28 6.47 -6.23 2.68
C GLU A 28 7.87 -5.90 2.12
N ILE A 29 7.95 -5.55 0.83
CA ILE A 29 9.23 -5.20 0.17
C ILE A 29 9.70 -3.79 0.59
N GLU A 30 8.77 -2.85 0.83
CA GLU A 30 9.13 -1.48 1.22
C GLU A 30 9.47 -1.35 2.72
N GLU A 31 8.97 -2.24 3.59
CA GLU A 31 9.35 -2.25 5.02
C GLU A 31 10.78 -2.73 5.24
N GLU A 32 11.32 -3.61 4.39
CA GLU A 32 12.72 -4.01 4.44
C GLU A 32 13.69 -2.89 4.00
N GLU A 33 13.23 -1.95 3.15
CA GLU A 33 14.05 -0.80 2.70
C GLU A 33 14.04 0.39 3.67
N LEU A 34 13.14 0.42 4.66
CA LEU A 34 13.01 1.53 5.64
C LEU A 34 13.80 1.33 6.93
N VAL A 35 14.57 0.25 7.03
CA VAL A 35 15.60 0.15 8.08
C VAL A 35 16.69 1.16 7.74
N GLU A 36 16.68 2.30 8.44
CA GLU A 36 17.74 3.29 8.38
C GLU A 36 19.09 2.58 8.50
N GLU A 37 19.95 2.77 7.49
CA GLU A 37 21.37 2.50 7.59
C GLU A 37 21.94 3.28 8.79
N LYS A 38 21.92 2.67 9.95
CA LYS A 38 22.89 3.00 10.99
C LYS A 38 24.17 2.32 10.55
N GLU A 39 25.12 3.13 10.10
CA GLU A 39 26.52 2.76 10.03
C GLU A 39 26.99 2.37 11.44
N ASP A 40 26.70 1.15 11.84
CA ASP A 40 27.43 0.46 12.87
C ASP A 40 28.30 -0.57 12.15
N ASP A 41 29.60 -0.35 12.17
CA ASP A 41 30.66 -1.29 11.81
C ASP A 41 30.47 -2.61 12.57
N TYR A 42 29.54 -3.44 12.10
CA TYR A 42 29.54 -4.85 12.42
C TYR A 42 30.22 -5.59 11.28
N GLU A 43 31.52 -5.90 11.48
CA GLU A 43 32.11 -7.06 10.83
C GLU A 43 31.21 -8.25 11.15
N VAL A 44 30.25 -8.54 10.26
CA VAL A 44 29.56 -9.83 10.24
C VAL A 44 30.60 -10.88 9.85
N THR A 45 31.32 -11.34 10.84
CA THR A 45 32.06 -12.60 10.72
C THR A 45 31.00 -13.67 10.57
N ILE A 46 30.64 -13.99 9.32
CA ILE A 46 29.88 -15.18 8.99
C ILE A 46 30.77 -16.33 9.48
N GLN A 47 30.48 -16.84 10.70
CA GLN A 47 30.96 -18.15 11.08
C GLN A 47 30.28 -19.13 10.14
N LEU A 48 30.94 -19.43 9.03
CA LEU A 48 30.62 -20.58 8.22
C LEU A 48 30.63 -21.79 9.14
N ASP A 49 29.46 -22.38 9.33
CA ASP A 49 29.29 -23.60 10.09
C ASP A 49 30.32 -24.61 9.58
N SER A 50 31.27 -25.00 10.40
CA SER A 50 32.40 -25.87 10.05
C SER A 50 31.97 -27.25 9.50
N HIS A 51 30.69 -27.60 9.65
CA HIS A 51 30.07 -28.77 9.04
C HIS A 51 29.75 -28.66 7.55
N MET A 52 29.76 -27.45 6.97
CA MET A 52 29.48 -27.24 5.53
C MET A 52 30.73 -27.43 4.65
N GLU A 53 31.95 -27.50 5.22
CA GLU A 53 33.20 -27.70 4.47
C GLU A 53 33.44 -29.14 4.01
N GLU A 54 32.74 -30.12 4.58
CA GLU A 54 32.94 -31.54 4.26
C GLU A 54 32.09 -32.11 3.14
N ILE A 55 31.17 -31.35 2.54
CA ILE A 55 30.39 -31.80 1.37
C ILE A 55 31.28 -31.66 0.13
N PRO A 56 31.79 -32.76 -0.46
CA PRO A 56 32.68 -32.67 -1.61
C PRO A 56 31.90 -32.01 -2.78
N ARG A 57 32.35 -30.85 -3.20
CA ARG A 57 31.90 -30.27 -4.45
C ARG A 57 32.38 -31.20 -5.59
N ALA A 58 31.44 -31.71 -6.33
CA ALA A 58 31.73 -32.62 -7.45
C ALA A 58 31.15 -32.07 -8.77
N PRO A 59 31.57 -30.84 -9.19
CA PRO A 59 30.97 -30.22 -10.37
C PRO A 59 31.36 -30.92 -11.68
N ASP A 60 32.55 -31.52 -11.80
CA ASP A 60 33.02 -32.14 -13.05
C ASP A 60 34.13 -33.15 -12.77
N PRO A 61 34.16 -34.34 -13.40
CA PRO A 61 33.11 -34.95 -14.24
C PRO A 61 32.06 -35.74 -13.43
N ALA A 62 32.30 -36.01 -12.14
CA ALA A 62 31.49 -36.88 -11.32
C ALA A 62 30.12 -36.26 -11.03
N GLY A 63 30.04 -34.94 -10.77
CA GLY A 63 28.80 -34.20 -10.57
C GLY A 63 27.90 -34.24 -11.78
N LEU A 64 28.44 -33.96 -12.96
CA LEU A 64 27.67 -33.98 -14.21
C LEU A 64 27.14 -35.40 -14.53
N LYS A 65 27.95 -36.43 -14.30
CA LYS A 65 27.50 -37.81 -14.42
C LYS A 65 26.35 -38.15 -13.48
N HIS A 66 26.39 -37.64 -12.25
CA HIS A 66 25.30 -37.81 -11.25
C HIS A 66 24.04 -37.14 -11.72
N LEU A 67 24.10 -35.87 -12.19
CA LEU A 67 22.96 -35.11 -12.69
C LEU A 67 22.28 -35.80 -13.87
N VAL A 68 23.06 -36.33 -14.85
CA VAL A 68 22.49 -37.12 -15.93
C VAL A 68 21.82 -38.37 -15.42
N ARG A 69 22.46 -39.10 -14.47
CA ARG A 69 21.94 -40.36 -13.93
C ARG A 69 20.61 -40.18 -13.19
N ILE A 70 20.35 -39.05 -12.53
CA ILE A 70 19.09 -38.77 -11.84
C ILE A 70 18.01 -38.21 -12.77
N GLY A 71 18.25 -38.09 -14.07
CA GLY A 71 17.26 -37.68 -15.06
C GLY A 71 17.06 -36.16 -15.18
N CYS A 72 18.07 -35.32 -14.84
CA CYS A 72 18.00 -33.89 -15.07
C CYS A 72 17.60 -33.58 -16.53
N CYS A 73 16.72 -32.61 -16.77
CA CYS A 73 16.46 -32.07 -18.09
C CYS A 73 17.66 -31.27 -18.61
N ASP A 74 17.72 -31.00 -19.90
CA ASP A 74 18.86 -30.31 -20.50
C ASP A 74 18.99 -28.87 -19.99
N HIS A 75 17.88 -28.19 -19.77
CA HIS A 75 17.90 -26.85 -19.19
C HIS A 75 18.51 -26.84 -17.76
N CYS A 76 18.07 -27.74 -16.87
CA CYS A 76 18.64 -27.85 -15.53
C CYS A 76 20.10 -28.30 -15.56
N LEU A 77 20.45 -29.21 -16.46
CA LEU A 77 21.83 -29.68 -16.62
C LEU A 77 22.76 -28.55 -17.10
N GLY A 78 22.31 -27.72 -18.04
CA GLY A 78 23.05 -26.54 -18.49
C GLY A 78 23.17 -25.47 -17.42
N ARG A 79 22.11 -25.23 -16.65
CA ARG A 79 22.10 -24.27 -15.53
C ARG A 79 23.09 -24.70 -14.44
N LEU A 80 23.05 -25.97 -14.05
CA LEU A 80 23.89 -26.50 -12.96
C LEU A 80 25.32 -26.77 -13.41
N GLY A 81 25.51 -27.21 -14.65
CA GLY A 81 26.84 -27.49 -15.23
C GLY A 81 27.58 -26.25 -15.73
N GLY A 82 26.91 -25.14 -15.82
CA GLY A 82 27.46 -23.86 -16.32
C GLY A 82 27.56 -23.79 -17.84
N LYS A 83 27.49 -22.59 -18.39
CA LYS A 83 27.68 -22.32 -19.83
C LYS A 83 29.12 -22.46 -20.23
N LYS A 84 29.38 -23.22 -21.27
CA LYS A 84 30.72 -23.36 -21.86
C LYS A 84 31.02 -22.26 -22.88
N ARG A 85 30.01 -21.72 -23.57
CA ARG A 85 30.14 -20.68 -24.61
C ARG A 85 29.17 -19.56 -24.40
N TYR A 86 29.56 -18.34 -24.69
CA TYR A 86 28.71 -17.16 -24.48
C TYR A 86 27.47 -17.16 -25.38
N GLU A 87 27.57 -17.64 -26.61
CA GLU A 87 26.49 -17.65 -27.60
C GLU A 87 25.51 -18.81 -27.43
N GLN A 88 25.83 -19.79 -26.58
CA GLN A 88 25.00 -20.96 -26.32
C GLN A 88 23.82 -20.64 -25.43
N THR A 89 22.66 -21.22 -25.72
CA THR A 89 21.56 -21.24 -24.77
C THR A 89 21.88 -22.18 -23.58
N ILE A 90 21.14 -22.05 -22.49
CA ILE A 90 21.32 -22.93 -21.32
C ILE A 90 20.96 -24.37 -21.68
N GLU A 91 19.92 -24.57 -22.47
CA GLU A 91 19.46 -25.88 -22.93
C GLU A 91 20.47 -26.54 -23.87
N GLU A 92 20.98 -25.80 -24.87
CA GLU A 92 22.02 -26.31 -25.74
C GLU A 92 23.30 -26.73 -24.99
N SER A 93 23.69 -25.95 -23.97
CA SER A 93 24.78 -26.30 -23.08
C SER A 93 24.52 -27.59 -22.32
N GLY A 94 23.29 -27.78 -21.83
CA GLY A 94 22.87 -29.01 -21.14
C GLY A 94 22.85 -30.23 -22.04
N ALA A 95 22.33 -30.08 -23.25
CA ALA A 95 22.33 -31.15 -24.26
C ALA A 95 23.79 -31.58 -24.64
N GLU A 96 24.72 -30.64 -24.78
CA GLU A 96 26.14 -30.93 -25.02
C GLU A 96 26.76 -31.68 -23.82
N ILE A 97 26.45 -31.28 -22.58
CA ILE A 97 26.90 -31.95 -21.36
C ILE A 97 26.36 -33.40 -21.37
N ARG A 98 25.04 -33.57 -21.59
CA ARG A 98 24.40 -34.90 -21.66
C ARG A 98 25.09 -35.78 -22.68
N SER A 99 25.21 -35.32 -23.92
CA SER A 99 25.87 -36.06 -25.00
C SER A 99 27.32 -36.48 -24.66
N THR A 100 28.04 -35.61 -23.97
CA THR A 100 29.41 -35.91 -23.53
C THR A 100 29.46 -37.01 -22.46
N VAL A 101 28.54 -36.96 -21.49
CA VAL A 101 28.45 -37.94 -20.42
C VAL A 101 27.99 -39.31 -20.98
N GLU A 102 26.99 -39.33 -21.85
CA GLU A 102 26.44 -40.55 -22.45
C GLU A 102 27.45 -41.26 -23.33
N LYS A 103 28.25 -40.54 -24.13
CA LYS A 103 29.36 -41.12 -24.91
C LYS A 103 30.38 -41.87 -24.05
N SER A 104 30.61 -41.40 -22.84
CA SER A 104 31.51 -42.02 -21.88
C SER A 104 30.87 -43.07 -20.99
N ASN A 105 29.51 -43.15 -20.97
CA ASN A 105 28.72 -43.99 -20.08
C ASN A 105 27.49 -44.52 -20.79
N SER A 106 27.65 -45.55 -21.62
CA SER A 106 26.57 -46.13 -22.45
C SER A 106 25.32 -46.59 -21.71
N HIS A 107 25.45 -46.87 -20.38
CA HIS A 107 24.32 -47.26 -19.55
C HIS A 107 23.44 -46.07 -19.11
N LEU A 108 23.83 -44.83 -19.43
CA LEU A 108 23.02 -43.63 -19.16
C LEU A 108 22.29 -43.10 -20.41
N VAL A 109 22.48 -43.77 -21.56
CA VAL A 109 21.72 -43.44 -22.76
C VAL A 109 20.26 -43.77 -22.50
N ASN A 110 19.34 -42.89 -22.91
CA ASN A 110 17.91 -42.99 -22.71
C ASN A 110 17.40 -42.87 -21.26
N ILE A 111 18.22 -42.41 -20.34
CA ILE A 111 17.80 -42.23 -18.94
C ILE A 111 16.57 -41.32 -18.79
N ARG A 112 16.38 -40.35 -19.71
CA ARG A 112 15.22 -39.46 -19.75
C ARG A 112 13.93 -40.17 -20.18
N GLU A 113 14.00 -41.29 -20.89
CA GLU A 113 12.84 -42.13 -21.22
C GLU A 113 12.40 -42.93 -19.98
N GLU A 114 13.35 -43.35 -19.14
CA GLU A 114 13.09 -44.08 -17.89
C GLU A 114 12.64 -43.14 -16.79
N ILE A 115 13.21 -41.91 -16.72
CA ILE A 115 12.93 -40.87 -15.71
C ILE A 115 12.41 -39.63 -16.47
N PRO A 116 11.12 -39.55 -16.82
CA PRO A 116 10.59 -38.46 -17.65
C PRO A 116 10.52 -37.12 -16.92
N LEU A 117 10.38 -37.10 -15.59
CA LEU A 117 10.32 -35.87 -14.79
C LEU A 117 11.72 -35.46 -14.31
N CYS A 118 12.07 -34.22 -14.53
CA CYS A 118 13.29 -33.64 -14.01
C CYS A 118 13.19 -33.47 -12.48
N PRO A 119 14.13 -33.99 -11.68
CA PRO A 119 14.06 -33.93 -10.24
C PRO A 119 14.20 -32.53 -9.66
N PHE A 120 14.61 -31.53 -10.44
CA PHE A 120 14.73 -30.15 -10.02
C PHE A 120 13.52 -29.31 -10.38
N CYS A 121 13.09 -29.34 -11.63
CA CYS A 121 12.07 -28.44 -12.14
C CYS A 121 10.76 -29.12 -12.51
N GLU A 122 10.67 -30.46 -12.38
CA GLU A 122 9.48 -31.22 -12.80
C GLU A 122 9.03 -30.88 -14.25
N ASN A 123 10.00 -30.60 -15.11
CA ASN A 123 9.84 -30.14 -16.50
C ASN A 123 9.26 -28.73 -16.67
N LEU A 124 9.22 -27.89 -15.63
CA LEU A 124 8.66 -26.54 -15.66
C LEU A 124 9.29 -25.65 -16.77
N PHE A 125 10.53 -25.92 -17.17
CA PHE A 125 11.15 -25.15 -18.26
C PHE A 125 10.55 -25.45 -19.63
N GLU A 126 9.82 -26.54 -19.80
CA GLU A 126 9.05 -26.85 -21.02
C GLU A 126 7.81 -25.94 -21.12
N GLU A 127 7.33 -25.39 -19.99
CA GLU A 127 6.15 -24.52 -19.88
C GLU A 127 6.48 -23.01 -19.94
N VAL A 128 7.72 -22.64 -20.21
CA VAL A 128 8.17 -21.23 -20.20
C VAL A 128 7.41 -20.36 -21.21
N GLU A 129 7.14 -20.88 -22.41
CA GLU A 129 6.35 -20.17 -23.42
C GLU A 129 4.90 -19.96 -22.97
N LEU A 130 4.26 -21.00 -22.41
CA LEU A 130 2.92 -20.91 -21.86
C LEU A 130 2.84 -19.86 -20.75
N LEU A 131 3.80 -19.87 -19.83
CA LEU A 131 3.85 -18.88 -18.74
C LEU A 131 4.05 -17.47 -19.26
N ALA A 132 4.92 -17.30 -20.28
CA ALA A 132 5.11 -16.01 -20.93
C ALA A 132 3.82 -15.52 -21.62
N ASP A 133 3.07 -16.40 -22.28
CA ASP A 133 1.78 -16.09 -22.90
C ASP A 133 0.74 -15.64 -21.85
N ILE A 134 0.61 -16.39 -20.76
CA ILE A 134 -0.29 -16.04 -19.65
C ILE A 134 0.04 -14.68 -19.06
N ILE A 135 1.33 -14.40 -18.85
CA ILE A 135 1.76 -13.06 -18.35
C ILE A 135 1.40 -11.99 -19.37
N TYR A 136 1.77 -12.20 -20.64
CA TYR A 136 1.52 -11.24 -21.71
C TYR A 136 0.06 -10.87 -21.82
N ASP A 137 -0.84 -11.85 -21.83
CA ASP A 137 -2.30 -11.65 -21.88
C ASP A 137 -2.82 -10.95 -20.62
N SER A 138 -2.28 -11.31 -19.46
CA SER A 138 -2.70 -10.73 -18.18
C SER A 138 -2.34 -9.25 -18.05
N ILE A 139 -1.18 -8.82 -18.58
CA ILE A 139 -0.71 -7.43 -18.53
C ILE A 139 -1.22 -6.56 -19.70
N ALA A 140 -1.73 -7.18 -20.78
CA ALA A 140 -2.20 -6.48 -21.98
C ALA A 140 -3.21 -5.34 -21.72
N PRO A 141 -4.14 -5.43 -20.74
CA PRO A 141 -5.08 -4.35 -20.43
C PRO A 141 -4.44 -3.12 -19.78
N TYR A 142 -3.20 -3.18 -19.34
CA TYR A 142 -2.55 -2.16 -18.51
C TYR A 142 -1.54 -1.33 -19.28
N GLN A 143 -1.50 -0.04 -18.98
CA GLN A 143 -0.46 0.88 -19.44
C GLN A 143 0.64 0.99 -18.38
N PHE A 144 1.85 0.56 -18.71
CA PHE A 144 2.99 0.59 -17.82
C PHE A 144 4.32 0.63 -18.60
N GLN A 145 5.40 0.96 -17.92
CA GLN A 145 6.76 1.00 -18.49
C GLN A 145 7.75 0.13 -17.69
N ARG A 146 7.37 -0.32 -16.49
CA ARG A 146 8.24 -1.06 -15.57
C ARG A 146 7.51 -2.29 -15.07
N LEU A 147 8.02 -3.47 -15.45
CA LEU A 147 7.51 -4.78 -15.07
C LEU A 147 8.52 -5.51 -14.21
N GLN A 148 8.09 -6.09 -13.12
CA GLN A 148 8.87 -7.05 -12.35
C GLN A 148 8.26 -8.44 -12.51
N LEU A 149 9.11 -9.44 -12.64
CA LEU A 149 8.70 -10.83 -12.65
C LEU A 149 9.15 -11.49 -11.36
N GLY A 150 8.28 -12.33 -10.80
CA GLY A 150 8.57 -13.16 -9.65
C GLY A 150 8.02 -14.56 -9.84
N ALA A 151 8.51 -15.53 -9.08
CA ALA A 151 7.97 -16.88 -9.08
C ALA A 151 7.85 -17.40 -7.65
N ARG A 152 6.73 -18.04 -7.34
CA ARG A 152 6.45 -18.71 -6.08
C ARG A 152 6.63 -20.19 -6.26
N PHE A 153 7.57 -20.77 -5.49
CA PHE A 153 7.87 -22.19 -5.45
C PHE A 153 7.54 -22.78 -4.08
N PRO A 154 7.25 -24.09 -3.97
CA PRO A 154 7.23 -24.80 -2.70
C PRO A 154 8.58 -24.67 -2.00
N LYS A 155 8.57 -24.50 -0.66
CA LYS A 155 9.80 -24.31 0.11
C LYS A 155 10.70 -25.53 0.07
N ASP A 156 10.12 -26.72 0.18
CA ASP A 156 10.80 -28.01 0.13
C ASP A 156 11.53 -28.20 -1.20
N GLN A 157 10.91 -27.85 -2.32
CA GLN A 157 11.54 -27.92 -3.64
C GLN A 157 12.77 -27.00 -3.75
N ILE A 158 12.68 -25.78 -3.20
CA ILE A 158 13.82 -24.85 -3.20
C ILE A 158 14.95 -25.33 -2.27
N GLU A 159 14.59 -25.85 -1.09
CA GLU A 159 15.57 -26.37 -0.14
C GLU A 159 16.31 -27.59 -0.70
N GLU A 160 15.60 -28.53 -1.33
CA GLU A 160 16.19 -29.69 -2.00
C GLU A 160 17.11 -29.29 -3.17
N GLU A 161 16.64 -28.34 -3.99
CA GLU A 161 17.44 -27.79 -5.07
C GLU A 161 18.72 -27.12 -4.57
N ASP A 162 18.63 -26.35 -3.51
CA ASP A 162 19.77 -25.67 -2.93
C ASP A 162 20.83 -26.65 -2.40
N VAL A 163 20.42 -27.74 -1.79
CA VAL A 163 21.35 -28.82 -1.36
C VAL A 163 22.08 -29.44 -2.55
N LEU A 164 21.32 -29.81 -3.59
CA LEU A 164 21.88 -30.42 -4.80
C LEU A 164 22.76 -29.43 -5.58
N ARG A 165 22.34 -28.18 -5.68
CA ARG A 165 23.09 -27.12 -6.35
C ARG A 165 24.44 -26.84 -5.67
N LYS A 166 24.44 -26.78 -4.34
CA LYS A 166 25.70 -26.62 -3.57
C LYS A 166 26.65 -27.78 -3.76
N ARG A 167 26.13 -28.98 -3.92
CA ARG A 167 26.94 -30.19 -4.06
C ARG A 167 27.44 -30.45 -5.49
N PHE A 168 26.57 -30.28 -6.48
CA PHE A 168 26.83 -30.70 -7.87
C PHE A 168 26.86 -29.54 -8.86
N GLY A 169 26.45 -28.36 -8.47
CA GLY A 169 26.44 -27.17 -9.32
C GLY A 169 27.83 -26.58 -9.55
N ALA A 170 28.03 -25.98 -10.70
CA ALA A 170 29.19 -25.15 -10.98
C ALA A 170 29.14 -23.85 -10.14
N GLY A 171 30.29 -23.20 -9.94
CA GLY A 171 30.34 -21.91 -9.28
C GLY A 171 29.55 -20.87 -10.08
N GLY A 172 28.65 -20.16 -9.39
CA GLY A 172 27.79 -19.12 -9.99
C GLY A 172 26.60 -19.66 -10.79
N CYS A 173 26.20 -20.93 -10.60
CA CYS A 173 24.99 -21.46 -11.19
C CYS A 173 23.75 -20.82 -10.55
N ASP A 174 22.76 -20.47 -11.40
CA ASP A 174 21.51 -19.85 -10.96
C ASP A 174 20.60 -20.85 -10.25
N GLY A 175 19.88 -20.38 -9.23
CA GLY A 175 18.79 -21.13 -8.59
C GLY A 175 17.61 -21.31 -9.54
N LEU A 176 16.75 -22.28 -9.23
CA LEU A 176 15.57 -22.62 -10.03
C LEU A 176 14.67 -21.42 -10.30
N LYS A 177 14.37 -20.66 -9.24
CA LYS A 177 13.55 -19.44 -9.34
C LYS A 177 14.18 -18.40 -10.29
N THR A 178 15.45 -18.12 -10.13
CA THR A 178 16.16 -17.15 -10.97
C THR A 178 16.23 -17.62 -12.42
N GLY A 179 16.51 -18.89 -12.64
CA GLY A 179 16.55 -19.50 -13.98
C GLY A 179 15.21 -19.38 -14.71
N LEU A 180 14.11 -19.76 -14.05
CA LEU A 180 12.76 -19.67 -14.64
C LEU A 180 12.39 -18.22 -15.01
N VAL A 181 12.56 -17.30 -14.06
CA VAL A 181 12.25 -15.88 -14.29
C VAL A 181 13.13 -15.31 -15.41
N SER A 182 14.39 -15.72 -15.51
CA SER A 182 15.28 -15.27 -16.57
C SER A 182 14.86 -15.73 -17.96
N GLU A 183 14.41 -16.98 -18.11
CA GLU A 183 13.94 -17.50 -19.40
C GLU A 183 12.64 -16.81 -19.84
N ILE A 184 11.68 -16.66 -18.93
CA ILE A 184 10.44 -15.92 -19.21
C ILE A 184 10.75 -14.46 -19.56
N ALA A 185 11.69 -13.83 -18.83
CA ALA A 185 12.09 -12.46 -19.07
C ALA A 185 12.66 -12.24 -20.47
N LYS A 186 13.41 -13.21 -21.02
CA LYS A 186 13.92 -13.14 -22.39
C LYS A 186 12.78 -13.08 -23.41
N LEU A 187 11.80 -14.01 -23.30
CA LEU A 187 10.66 -14.05 -24.21
C LEU A 187 9.80 -12.79 -24.13
N LEU A 188 9.54 -12.29 -22.90
CA LEU A 188 8.76 -11.08 -22.73
C LEU A 188 9.50 -9.82 -23.23
N ASN A 189 10.82 -9.77 -23.09
CA ASN A 189 11.60 -8.64 -23.58
C ASN A 189 11.60 -8.54 -25.13
N GLU A 190 11.45 -9.66 -25.82
CA GLU A 190 11.29 -9.70 -27.28
C GLU A 190 9.89 -9.25 -27.72
N ARG A 191 8.86 -9.49 -26.88
CA ARG A 191 7.45 -9.21 -27.20
C ARG A 191 6.97 -7.82 -26.74
N LEU A 192 7.60 -7.26 -25.70
CA LEU A 192 7.16 -6.00 -25.08
C LEU A 192 7.98 -4.82 -25.57
N GLU A 193 7.35 -3.93 -26.32
CA GLU A 193 7.94 -2.67 -26.75
C GLU A 193 7.84 -1.62 -25.63
N ASN A 194 8.93 -0.87 -25.39
CA ASN A 194 8.99 0.24 -24.42
C ASN A 194 8.75 -0.13 -22.96
N VAL A 195 8.81 -1.40 -22.60
CA VAL A 195 8.72 -1.91 -21.21
C VAL A 195 10.11 -2.31 -20.74
N LYS A 196 10.45 -1.90 -19.51
CA LYS A 196 11.69 -2.31 -18.86
C LYS A 196 11.38 -3.35 -17.80
N LEU A 197 12.08 -4.48 -17.85
CA LEU A 197 12.11 -5.44 -16.76
C LEU A 197 13.02 -4.90 -15.66
N VAL A 198 12.51 -4.82 -14.43
CA VAL A 198 13.19 -4.18 -13.30
C VAL A 198 13.04 -5.01 -12.03
N ASN A 199 13.97 -4.86 -11.09
CA ASN A 199 13.91 -5.46 -9.77
C ASN A 199 13.47 -4.44 -8.69
N ASP A 200 13.42 -3.14 -9.05
CA ASP A 200 13.11 -2.06 -8.14
C ASP A 200 12.00 -1.16 -8.71
N LYS A 201 11.09 -0.72 -7.86
CA LYS A 201 9.99 0.23 -8.16
C LYS A 201 9.23 -0.12 -9.45
N PRO A 202 8.75 -1.35 -9.63
CA PRO A 202 7.94 -1.70 -10.78
C PRO A 202 6.56 -1.01 -10.71
N GLN A 203 5.86 -0.94 -11.82
CA GLN A 203 4.46 -0.52 -11.89
C GLN A 203 3.51 -1.71 -11.83
N ILE A 204 3.99 -2.86 -12.31
CA ILE A 204 3.30 -4.15 -12.23
C ILE A 204 4.31 -5.21 -11.78
N LEU A 205 3.94 -6.02 -10.81
CA LEU A 205 4.60 -7.27 -10.48
C LEU A 205 3.73 -8.42 -11.00
N ALA A 206 4.30 -9.26 -11.86
CA ALA A 206 3.69 -10.53 -12.26
C ALA A 206 4.34 -11.66 -11.46
N LEU A 207 3.58 -12.25 -10.56
CA LEU A 207 4.00 -13.34 -9.70
C LEU A 207 3.45 -14.66 -10.23
N ILE A 208 4.35 -15.52 -10.68
CA ILE A 208 4.04 -16.84 -11.21
C ILE A 208 3.89 -17.81 -10.05
N ASP A 209 2.79 -18.51 -9.97
CA ASP A 209 2.61 -19.66 -9.08
C ASP A 209 2.87 -20.95 -9.88
N VAL A 210 4.00 -21.60 -9.56
CA VAL A 210 4.45 -22.77 -10.33
C VAL A 210 3.63 -24.03 -10.09
N LEU A 211 2.89 -24.10 -8.96
CA LEU A 211 2.02 -25.25 -8.67
C LEU A 211 0.73 -25.23 -9.49
N THR A 212 0.22 -24.05 -9.72
CA THR A 212 -1.06 -23.87 -10.43
C THR A 212 -0.88 -23.42 -11.87
N LEU A 213 0.35 -23.13 -12.29
CA LEU A 213 0.70 -22.50 -13.57
C LEU A 213 -0.17 -21.27 -13.84
N SER A 214 -0.33 -20.44 -12.82
CA SER A 214 -1.12 -19.20 -12.88
C SER A 214 -0.25 -17.98 -12.59
N VAL A 215 -0.79 -16.80 -12.90
CA VAL A 215 -0.09 -15.52 -12.69
C VAL A 215 -0.97 -14.59 -11.89
N ASP A 216 -0.47 -14.14 -10.75
CA ASP A 216 -1.06 -13.07 -9.96
C ASP A 216 -0.42 -11.74 -10.35
N LEU A 217 -1.25 -10.73 -10.63
CA LEU A 217 -0.76 -9.37 -10.89
C LEU A 217 -0.96 -8.48 -9.68
N ASP A 218 0.11 -7.87 -9.22
CA ASP A 218 0.06 -6.73 -8.30
C ASP A 218 0.32 -5.44 -9.08
N VAL A 219 -0.74 -4.64 -9.24
CA VAL A 219 -0.72 -3.40 -10.02
C VAL A 219 -0.58 -2.23 -9.07
N ARG A 220 0.59 -1.59 -9.05
CA ARG A 220 0.88 -0.46 -8.18
C ARG A 220 -0.08 0.70 -8.43
N ALA A 221 -0.59 1.28 -7.35
CA ALA A 221 -1.46 2.45 -7.42
C ALA A 221 -0.77 3.64 -8.11
N HIS A 222 -1.57 4.50 -8.74
CA HIS A 222 -1.14 5.78 -9.28
C HIS A 222 -1.54 6.91 -8.34
N TYR A 223 -0.62 7.81 -8.05
CA TYR A 223 -0.81 8.88 -7.08
C TYR A 223 -0.82 10.24 -7.76
N LEU A 224 -1.79 11.08 -7.41
CA LEU A 224 -1.87 12.46 -7.86
C LEU A 224 -1.92 13.40 -6.65
N TYR A 225 -1.01 14.35 -6.60
CA TYR A 225 -1.01 15.44 -5.63
C TYR A 225 -1.77 16.63 -6.17
N GLY A 226 -2.50 17.32 -5.30
CA GLY A 226 -3.14 18.60 -5.62
C GLY A 226 -3.50 19.39 -4.37
N ARG A 227 -4.17 20.50 -4.58
CA ARG A 227 -4.77 21.30 -3.51
C ARG A 227 -6.22 21.54 -3.83
N TYR A 228 -7.12 21.38 -2.85
CA TYR A 228 -8.54 21.67 -3.01
C TYR A 228 -8.99 22.81 -2.13
N ARG A 229 -9.90 23.62 -2.64
CA ARG A 229 -10.74 24.54 -1.88
C ARG A 229 -12.14 23.93 -1.77
N LYS A 230 -12.73 23.93 -0.58
CA LYS A 230 -14.12 23.56 -0.36
C LYS A 230 -14.95 24.83 -0.26
N LEU A 231 -15.78 25.08 -1.27
CA LEU A 231 -16.54 26.32 -1.43
C LEU A 231 -17.93 26.21 -0.79
N GLU A 232 -18.47 25.00 -0.69
CA GLU A 232 -19.73 24.68 -0.03
C GLU A 232 -19.53 24.09 1.36
N ARG A 233 -20.51 24.32 2.24
CA ARG A 233 -20.63 23.69 3.55
C ARG A 233 -21.47 22.42 3.45
N GLY A 234 -21.42 21.57 4.48
CA GLY A 234 -22.21 20.34 4.51
C GLY A 234 -21.57 19.17 3.76
N ILE A 235 -20.41 19.37 3.13
CA ILE A 235 -19.66 18.33 2.43
C ILE A 235 -18.55 17.80 3.34
N PRO A 236 -18.55 16.50 3.75
CA PRO A 236 -17.44 15.90 4.50
C PRO A 236 -16.21 15.75 3.59
N GLN A 237 -15.03 15.69 4.20
CA GLN A 237 -13.79 15.47 3.45
C GLN A 237 -13.76 14.07 2.80
N THR A 238 -14.14 13.05 3.57
CA THR A 238 -14.15 11.65 3.13
C THR A 238 -15.54 11.05 3.25
N ARG A 239 -15.77 9.89 2.64
CA ARG A 239 -17.03 9.14 2.75
C ARG A 239 -17.32 8.77 4.21
N TRP A 240 -18.53 8.99 4.66
CA TRP A 240 -18.98 8.55 5.97
C TRP A 240 -20.04 7.46 5.80
N PRO A 241 -19.79 6.25 6.32
CA PRO A 241 -20.80 5.20 6.29
C PRO A 241 -22.03 5.59 7.08
N CYS A 242 -23.19 5.20 6.59
CA CYS A 242 -24.46 5.40 7.27
C CYS A 242 -24.43 4.77 8.66
N ARG A 243 -24.76 5.53 9.70
CA ARG A 243 -24.74 5.07 11.09
C ARG A 243 -25.73 3.92 11.36
N ALA A 244 -26.85 3.86 10.62
CA ALA A 244 -27.87 2.84 10.82
C ALA A 244 -27.47 1.48 10.23
N CYS A 245 -26.93 1.45 9.00
CA CYS A 245 -26.60 0.23 8.29
C CYS A 245 -25.10 -0.05 8.18
N LYS A 246 -24.24 0.82 8.72
CA LYS A 246 -22.78 0.68 8.68
C LYS A 246 -22.21 0.47 7.26
N GLY A 247 -22.81 1.14 6.27
CA GLY A 247 -22.38 1.06 4.87
C GLY A 247 -23.11 0.03 4.00
N ARG A 248 -23.97 -0.83 4.57
CA ARG A 248 -24.66 -1.91 3.83
C ARG A 248 -25.80 -1.45 2.92
N GLY A 249 -26.28 -0.22 3.09
CA GLY A 249 -27.48 0.29 2.46
C GLY A 249 -28.73 0.02 3.31
N CYS A 250 -29.60 1.02 3.47
CA CYS A 250 -30.90 0.91 4.11
C CYS A 250 -31.81 2.05 3.64
N GLU A 251 -33.10 1.99 3.94
CA GLU A 251 -34.07 3.04 3.59
C GLU A 251 -33.64 4.43 4.09
N ARG A 252 -33.05 4.51 5.30
CA ARG A 252 -32.61 5.79 5.89
C ARG A 252 -31.53 6.50 5.08
N CYS A 253 -30.72 5.77 4.34
CA CYS A 253 -29.68 6.33 3.48
C CYS A 253 -30.00 6.14 1.99
N ASN A 254 -31.25 5.90 1.62
CA ASN A 254 -31.68 5.64 0.25
C ASN A 254 -30.84 4.54 -0.43
N MET A 255 -30.52 3.48 0.31
CA MET A 255 -29.70 2.34 -0.13
C MET A 255 -28.25 2.67 -0.51
N THR A 256 -27.78 3.91 -0.33
CA THR A 256 -26.41 4.32 -0.68
C THR A 256 -25.36 3.80 0.29
N GLY A 257 -25.74 3.42 1.51
CA GLY A 257 -24.80 3.06 2.57
C GLY A 257 -24.06 4.27 3.17
N LEU A 258 -24.28 5.49 2.66
CA LEU A 258 -23.57 6.70 3.04
C LEU A 258 -24.42 7.63 3.89
N GLN A 259 -23.78 8.40 4.77
CA GLN A 259 -24.44 9.42 5.58
C GLN A 259 -24.66 10.72 4.81
N TYR A 260 -23.81 11.02 3.86
CA TYR A 260 -23.86 12.19 2.97
C TYR A 260 -23.68 11.73 1.54
N GLU A 261 -24.41 12.33 0.62
CA GLU A 261 -24.40 11.96 -0.80
C GLU A 261 -23.08 12.28 -1.48
N LYS A 262 -22.41 13.33 -1.03
CA LYS A 262 -21.15 13.83 -1.62
C LYS A 262 -20.09 13.95 -0.55
N SER A 263 -18.85 13.72 -0.92
CA SER A 263 -17.66 14.07 -0.14
C SER A 263 -16.62 14.74 -1.05
N VAL A 264 -15.66 15.43 -0.47
CA VAL A 264 -14.52 15.97 -1.24
C VAL A 264 -13.78 14.83 -1.94
N GLN A 265 -13.63 13.69 -1.27
CA GLN A 265 -13.06 12.48 -1.84
C GLN A 265 -13.81 12.04 -3.12
N ASP A 266 -15.14 12.02 -3.11
CA ASP A 266 -15.95 11.59 -4.25
C ASP A 266 -15.89 12.58 -5.40
N LEU A 267 -15.97 13.87 -5.09
CA LEU A 267 -15.92 14.93 -6.09
C LEU A 267 -14.57 14.97 -6.83
N ILE A 268 -13.49 14.56 -6.17
CA ILE A 268 -12.16 14.45 -6.79
C ILE A 268 -11.98 13.09 -7.48
N GLY A 269 -12.32 12.00 -6.78
CA GLY A 269 -11.95 10.66 -7.17
C GLY A 269 -12.83 10.03 -8.24
N ASN A 270 -14.16 10.26 -8.18
CA ASN A 270 -15.07 9.62 -9.13
C ASN A 270 -14.82 10.00 -10.60
N PRO A 271 -14.57 11.27 -10.96
CA PRO A 271 -14.19 11.62 -12.32
C PRO A 271 -12.94 10.87 -12.81
N LEU A 272 -11.99 10.64 -11.90
CA LEU A 272 -10.74 9.98 -12.21
C LEU A 272 -10.87 8.46 -12.41
N LEU A 273 -11.86 7.80 -11.77
CA LEU A 273 -12.08 6.35 -11.93
C LEU A 273 -12.25 5.96 -13.40
N ASN A 274 -13.05 6.73 -14.14
CA ASN A 274 -13.28 6.47 -15.56
C ASN A 274 -12.03 6.75 -16.42
N VAL A 275 -11.28 7.80 -16.10
CA VAL A 275 -10.10 8.19 -16.89
C VAL A 275 -8.95 7.21 -16.71
N PHE A 276 -8.74 6.72 -15.48
CA PHE A 276 -7.70 5.74 -15.18
C PHE A 276 -8.16 4.29 -15.37
N ASP A 277 -9.42 4.05 -15.68
CA ASP A 277 -10.07 2.73 -15.65
C ASP A 277 -9.71 1.96 -14.36
N SER A 278 -9.87 2.66 -13.22
CA SER A 278 -9.54 2.16 -11.89
C SER A 278 -10.79 1.66 -11.18
N LYS A 279 -10.64 0.63 -10.35
CA LYS A 279 -11.76 0.08 -9.57
C LYS A 279 -12.13 0.96 -8.38
N GLU A 280 -11.14 1.60 -7.76
CA GLU A 280 -11.29 2.29 -6.49
C GLU A 280 -10.28 3.44 -6.37
N HIS A 281 -10.59 4.39 -5.50
CA HIS A 281 -9.67 5.46 -5.12
C HIS A 281 -9.61 5.63 -3.59
N ALA A 282 -8.47 6.12 -3.08
CA ALA A 282 -8.31 6.52 -1.69
C ALA A 282 -7.83 7.97 -1.61
N PHE A 283 -8.31 8.71 -0.60
CA PHE A 283 -8.02 10.13 -0.43
C PHE A 283 -7.19 10.38 0.83
N HIS A 284 -6.09 11.07 0.67
CA HIS A 284 -5.16 11.43 1.74
C HIS A 284 -5.04 12.95 1.83
N GLY A 285 -5.63 13.56 2.84
CA GLY A 285 -5.60 15.01 3.07
C GLY A 285 -4.60 15.43 4.14
N MET A 286 -3.96 16.58 3.97
CA MET A 286 -3.17 17.22 5.03
C MET A 286 -4.10 17.76 6.11
N GLY A 287 -4.37 16.96 7.13
CA GLY A 287 -5.37 17.24 8.16
C GLY A 287 -6.80 17.21 7.60
N ARG A 288 -7.75 17.57 8.46
CA ARG A 288 -9.18 17.51 8.15
C ARG A 288 -9.88 18.80 8.59
N GLU A 289 -10.84 19.27 7.79
CA GLU A 289 -11.77 20.31 8.19
C GLU A 289 -13.09 19.73 8.67
N ASP A 290 -13.83 20.52 9.44
CA ASP A 290 -15.20 20.18 9.81
C ASP A 290 -16.14 20.29 8.61
N ILE A 291 -17.24 19.55 8.65
CA ILE A 291 -18.19 19.47 7.54
C ILE A 291 -18.86 20.81 7.25
N ASP A 292 -19.10 21.61 8.27
CA ASP A 292 -19.82 22.88 8.25
C ASP A 292 -18.95 24.12 7.96
N VAL A 293 -17.63 23.92 7.71
CA VAL A 293 -16.74 25.02 7.34
C VAL A 293 -16.32 24.91 5.87
N ARG A 294 -16.02 26.07 5.25
CA ARG A 294 -15.37 26.14 3.96
C ARG A 294 -13.86 26.07 4.12
N CYS A 295 -13.17 25.53 3.11
CA CYS A 295 -11.71 25.51 3.05
C CYS A 295 -11.28 26.43 1.90
N LEU A 296 -10.76 27.60 2.23
CA LEU A 296 -10.44 28.68 1.28
C LEU A 296 -8.91 28.93 1.21
N GLY A 297 -8.52 30.12 0.77
CA GLY A 297 -7.14 30.54 0.67
C GLY A 297 -6.37 29.73 -0.40
N ARG A 298 -5.19 29.20 -0.04
CA ARG A 298 -4.37 28.38 -0.94
C ARG A 298 -4.93 26.96 -1.16
N GLY A 299 -6.06 26.62 -0.52
CA GLY A 299 -6.60 25.27 -0.51
C GLY A 299 -5.79 24.31 0.34
N ARG A 300 -6.36 23.15 0.62
CA ARG A 300 -5.75 22.07 1.41
C ARG A 300 -4.98 21.12 0.49
N PRO A 301 -3.73 20.77 0.82
CA PRO A 301 -3.01 19.74 0.11
C PRO A 301 -3.69 18.37 0.27
N PHE A 302 -3.67 17.58 -0.79
CA PHE A 302 -4.12 16.20 -0.79
C PHE A 302 -3.29 15.36 -1.76
N VAL A 303 -3.30 14.05 -1.54
CA VAL A 303 -2.93 13.05 -2.53
C VAL A 303 -4.13 12.14 -2.73
N ILE A 304 -4.47 11.87 -3.98
CA ILE A 304 -5.45 10.83 -4.33
C ILE A 304 -4.72 9.66 -4.94
N GLU A 305 -5.05 8.48 -4.46
CA GLU A 305 -4.52 7.18 -4.85
C GLU A 305 -5.55 6.49 -5.74
N MET A 306 -5.18 6.16 -6.97
CA MET A 306 -5.99 5.37 -7.90
C MET A 306 -5.50 3.92 -7.83
N LYS A 307 -6.34 3.01 -7.33
CA LYS A 307 -5.98 1.60 -7.15
C LYS A 307 -6.16 0.82 -8.43
N GLU A 308 -5.19 -0.03 -8.75
CA GLU A 308 -5.17 -0.89 -9.94
C GLU A 308 -5.54 -0.14 -11.24
N PRO A 309 -4.90 1.01 -11.53
CA PRO A 309 -5.24 1.77 -12.73
C PRO A 309 -4.78 1.04 -13.99
N LYS A 310 -5.64 0.95 -15.00
CA LYS A 310 -5.24 0.43 -16.30
C LYS A 310 -4.53 1.47 -17.15
N LEU A 311 -4.93 2.73 -17.05
CA LEU A 311 -4.32 3.85 -17.75
C LEU A 311 -3.51 4.71 -16.77
N ARG A 312 -2.35 5.23 -17.20
CA ARG A 312 -1.45 6.03 -16.36
C ARG A 312 -1.00 7.33 -16.99
N SER A 313 -0.99 7.41 -18.31
CA SER A 313 -0.51 8.60 -19.04
C SER A 313 -1.68 9.53 -19.31
N VAL A 314 -1.90 10.48 -18.41
CA VAL A 314 -2.99 11.46 -18.53
C VAL A 314 -2.46 12.88 -18.28
N ASP A 315 -2.98 13.85 -19.02
CA ASP A 315 -2.64 15.26 -18.86
C ASP A 315 -3.26 15.82 -17.57
N SER A 316 -2.42 16.16 -16.60
CA SER A 316 -2.85 16.70 -15.30
C SER A 316 -3.70 17.98 -15.43
N ILE A 317 -3.50 18.79 -16.48
CA ILE A 317 -4.28 20.01 -16.69
C ILE A 317 -5.71 19.63 -17.11
N LYS A 318 -5.86 18.66 -18.01
CA LYS A 318 -7.19 18.17 -18.44
C LYS A 318 -7.91 17.47 -17.30
N LEU A 319 -7.19 16.70 -16.48
CA LEU A 319 -7.77 16.08 -15.27
C LEU A 319 -8.29 17.14 -14.30
N MET A 320 -7.50 18.18 -14.05
CA MET A 320 -7.90 19.26 -13.15
C MET A 320 -9.15 20.00 -13.66
N GLN A 321 -9.23 20.26 -14.97
CA GLN A 321 -10.41 20.86 -15.59
C GLN A 321 -11.63 19.95 -15.44
N LEU A 322 -11.51 18.66 -15.77
CA LEU A 322 -12.59 17.69 -15.64
C LEU A 322 -13.16 17.66 -14.21
N ILE A 323 -12.28 17.58 -13.19
CA ILE A 323 -12.71 17.54 -11.79
C ILE A 323 -13.43 18.86 -11.41
N ASN A 324 -12.90 20.01 -11.82
CA ASN A 324 -13.50 21.30 -11.50
C ASN A 324 -14.88 21.49 -12.19
N ASP A 325 -15.02 21.02 -13.43
CA ASP A 325 -16.27 21.08 -14.18
C ASP A 325 -17.34 20.18 -13.53
N GLU A 326 -17.00 18.93 -13.19
CA GLU A 326 -17.93 18.01 -12.55
C GLU A 326 -18.28 18.40 -11.09
N ALA A 327 -17.35 19.05 -10.39
CA ALA A 327 -17.59 19.55 -9.04
C ALA A 327 -18.61 20.69 -8.99
N ASN A 328 -18.91 21.33 -10.12
CA ASN A 328 -19.91 22.38 -10.28
C ASN A 328 -19.88 23.45 -9.17
N GLY A 329 -18.69 23.93 -8.82
CA GLY A 329 -18.48 24.98 -7.83
C GLY A 329 -18.54 24.53 -6.36
N SER A 330 -18.78 23.26 -6.06
CA SER A 330 -18.74 22.74 -4.69
C SER A 330 -17.33 22.71 -4.13
N ILE A 331 -16.36 22.33 -4.97
CA ILE A 331 -14.93 22.38 -4.69
C ILE A 331 -14.18 22.98 -5.89
N GLU A 332 -12.93 23.35 -5.68
CA GLU A 332 -12.03 23.79 -6.73
C GLU A 332 -10.65 23.19 -6.49
N ILE A 333 -10.06 22.58 -7.50
CA ILE A 333 -8.74 21.97 -7.46
C ILE A 333 -7.73 22.82 -8.21
N THR A 334 -6.52 22.88 -7.66
CA THR A 334 -5.38 23.57 -8.27
C THR A 334 -4.10 22.74 -8.11
N GLY A 335 -3.17 22.90 -9.07
CA GLY A 335 -1.83 22.33 -8.97
C GLY A 335 -1.80 20.81 -8.97
N LEU A 336 -2.69 20.16 -9.74
CA LEU A 336 -2.70 18.71 -9.87
C LEU A 336 -1.44 18.24 -10.61
N ARG A 337 -0.76 17.22 -10.09
CA ARG A 337 0.45 16.63 -10.67
C ARG A 337 0.63 15.19 -10.21
N ASP A 338 1.49 14.46 -10.89
CA ASP A 338 1.91 13.13 -10.46
C ASP A 338 2.61 13.17 -9.10
N SER A 339 2.44 12.10 -8.33
CA SER A 339 2.94 11.94 -6.98
C SER A 339 3.33 10.48 -6.71
N ASN A 340 3.67 10.19 -5.47
CA ASN A 340 4.06 8.86 -5.02
C ASN A 340 3.65 8.61 -3.56
N ARG A 341 3.82 7.36 -3.10
CA ARG A 341 3.46 6.93 -1.74
C ARG A 341 4.21 7.72 -0.64
N SER A 342 5.49 8.05 -0.87
CA SER A 342 6.26 8.79 0.14
C SER A 342 5.70 10.20 0.39
N GLU A 343 5.08 10.82 -0.62
CA GLU A 343 4.36 12.09 -0.44
C GLU A 343 3.10 11.93 0.43
N VAL A 344 2.43 10.78 0.39
CA VAL A 344 1.31 10.47 1.29
C VAL A 344 1.77 10.46 2.74
N VAL A 345 2.88 9.78 3.04
CA VAL A 345 3.47 9.74 4.39
C VAL A 345 3.84 11.14 4.83
N ARG A 346 4.62 11.87 4.03
CA ARG A 346 5.01 13.24 4.31
C ARG A 346 3.83 14.17 4.56
N LEU A 347 2.73 14.00 3.80
CA LEU A 347 1.53 14.81 3.93
C LEU A 347 0.79 14.55 5.24
N LYS A 348 0.81 13.31 5.75
CA LYS A 348 0.20 12.94 7.04
C LYS A 348 1.03 13.43 8.23
N ASP A 349 2.34 13.38 8.13
CA ASP A 349 3.27 13.68 9.23
C ASP A 349 3.57 15.17 9.36
N THR A 350 3.34 15.97 8.31
CA THR A 350 3.62 17.40 8.34
C THR A 350 2.57 18.16 9.16
N PRO A 351 2.95 18.81 10.27
CA PRO A 351 2.06 19.69 11.02
C PRO A 351 1.67 20.90 10.17
N ALA A 352 0.38 21.20 10.09
CA ALA A 352 -0.14 22.32 9.33
C ALA A 352 -0.89 23.29 10.24
N GLU A 353 -0.46 24.55 10.27
CA GLU A 353 -1.20 25.63 10.91
C GLU A 353 -2.49 25.92 10.15
N LYS A 354 -3.53 26.28 10.90
CA LYS A 354 -4.86 26.56 10.35
C LYS A 354 -5.37 27.88 10.91
N SER A 355 -5.87 28.73 10.03
CA SER A 355 -6.52 29.99 10.40
C SER A 355 -8.01 29.88 10.11
N TYR A 356 -8.83 30.40 11.01
CA TYR A 356 -10.29 30.40 10.86
C TYR A 356 -10.79 31.85 10.89
N THR A 357 -11.71 32.18 9.99
CA THR A 357 -12.44 33.45 9.99
C THR A 357 -13.90 33.15 10.34
N ILE A 358 -14.38 33.70 11.45
CA ILE A 358 -15.75 33.59 11.92
C ILE A 358 -16.43 34.94 11.77
N ARG A 359 -17.57 34.98 11.11
CA ARG A 359 -18.45 36.17 11.06
C ARG A 359 -19.65 35.91 11.94
N PHE A 360 -19.93 36.81 12.87
CA PHE A 360 -21.08 36.70 13.74
C PHE A 360 -21.75 38.07 13.89
N LYS A 361 -23.04 38.06 14.25
CA LYS A 361 -23.82 39.23 14.55
C LYS A 361 -24.27 39.15 16.00
N LEU A 362 -23.90 40.15 16.77
CA LEU A 362 -24.44 40.28 18.14
C LEU A 362 -25.85 40.78 18.02
N LEU A 363 -26.77 40.04 18.62
CA LEU A 363 -28.15 40.46 18.79
C LEU A 363 -28.31 41.02 20.23
N PRO A 364 -29.09 42.08 20.44
CA PRO A 364 -29.39 42.54 21.78
C PRO A 364 -30.16 41.44 22.51
N LEU A 365 -29.63 41.04 23.66
CA LEU A 365 -30.31 40.08 24.57
C LEU A 365 -31.36 40.80 25.39
N ASN A 366 -32.47 40.15 25.66
CA ASN A 366 -33.42 40.59 26.67
C ASN A 366 -32.90 40.23 28.07
N GLU A 367 -33.43 40.85 29.15
CA GLU A 367 -32.94 40.64 30.52
C GLU A 367 -33.02 39.17 30.98
N SER A 368 -34.01 38.39 30.49
CA SER A 368 -34.16 36.99 30.82
C SER A 368 -33.13 36.08 30.18
N GLU A 369 -32.71 36.38 28.94
CA GLU A 369 -31.66 35.66 28.23
C GLU A 369 -30.27 35.96 28.83
N TYR A 370 -30.04 37.22 29.27
CA TYR A 370 -28.81 37.60 29.94
C TYR A 370 -28.62 36.83 31.26
N THR A 371 -29.71 36.66 32.05
CA THR A 371 -29.65 35.93 33.31
C THR A 371 -29.34 34.45 33.13
N VAL A 372 -29.80 33.83 32.05
CA VAL A 372 -29.51 32.41 31.72
C VAL A 372 -28.08 32.23 31.32
N LEU A 373 -27.51 33.16 30.53
CA LEU A 373 -26.14 33.11 30.05
C LEU A 373 -25.05 33.39 31.10
N THR A 374 -25.42 34.21 32.13
CA THR A 374 -24.54 34.55 33.25
C THR A 374 -24.67 33.60 34.44
N ALA A 375 -25.59 32.63 34.38
CA ALA A 375 -25.72 31.60 35.42
C ALA A 375 -24.43 30.72 35.42
N PRO A 376 -23.88 30.38 36.61
CA PRO A 376 -22.71 29.51 36.67
C PRO A 376 -23.00 28.16 36.02
N LEU A 377 -22.16 27.74 35.12
CA LEU A 377 -22.24 26.40 34.49
C LEU A 377 -22.06 25.32 35.57
N ASP A 378 -23.10 24.55 35.80
CA ASP A 378 -23.04 23.40 36.69
C ASP A 378 -22.34 22.24 35.97
N LEU A 379 -21.00 22.25 36.03
CA LEU A 379 -20.14 21.23 35.43
C LEU A 379 -20.32 19.81 36.00
N THR A 380 -21.16 19.67 37.06
CA THR A 380 -21.40 18.35 37.68
C THR A 380 -22.43 17.52 36.93
N LYS A 381 -23.20 18.09 36.00
CA LYS A 381 -24.27 17.38 35.26
C LYS A 381 -23.82 16.68 34.00
N GLU A 382 -22.70 17.04 33.39
CA GLU A 382 -22.23 16.42 32.14
C GLU A 382 -21.51 15.06 32.31
N ASN A 383 -21.08 14.71 33.51
CA ASN A 383 -20.29 13.49 33.74
C ASN A 383 -21.11 12.21 34.01
N LYS A 384 -22.44 12.25 34.00
CA LYS A 384 -23.26 11.06 34.29
C LYS A 384 -23.68 10.23 33.10
N SER A 385 -23.43 10.62 31.86
CA SER A 385 -23.87 9.89 30.68
C SER A 385 -22.78 9.09 29.93
N ARG A 386 -21.55 9.03 30.43
CA ARG A 386 -20.42 8.30 29.79
C ARG A 386 -19.69 7.29 30.66
N SER A 387 -20.30 6.76 31.73
CA SER A 387 -19.74 5.65 32.49
C SER A 387 -20.32 4.30 32.04
N GLY A 388 -20.06 3.90 30.82
CA GLY A 388 -20.32 2.57 30.31
C GLY A 388 -19.01 1.85 30.06
N ASN A 389 -18.61 0.96 30.97
CA ASN A 389 -17.70 -0.16 30.86
C ASN A 389 -16.37 0.03 30.08
N ARG A 390 -15.33 0.50 30.79
CA ARG A 390 -13.94 0.21 30.42
C ARG A 390 -13.36 -0.82 31.37
N LYS A 391 -13.27 -2.07 30.94
CA LYS A 391 -12.47 -3.12 31.61
C LYS A 391 -11.01 -2.69 31.66
N LYS A 392 -10.47 -2.61 32.88
CA LYS A 392 -9.06 -2.33 33.20
C LYS A 392 -8.15 -3.35 32.54
N ARG A 393 -7.23 -2.91 31.68
CA ARG A 393 -5.95 -3.59 31.45
C ARG A 393 -4.89 -2.91 32.33
N ARG A 394 -4.32 -3.70 33.25
CA ARG A 394 -3.17 -3.32 34.10
C ARG A 394 -1.93 -3.19 33.22
N GLY A 395 -1.20 -2.11 33.39
CA GLY A 395 0.15 -1.91 32.95
C GLY A 395 0.69 -0.69 33.67
N ASP A 396 1.52 -0.94 34.68
CA ASP A 396 2.19 0.07 35.51
C ASP A 396 3.11 0.93 34.66
N ASN A 397 2.90 2.23 34.64
CA ASN A 397 3.96 3.20 34.46
C ASN A 397 3.64 4.47 35.26
N LYS A 398 4.30 4.55 36.43
CA LYS A 398 4.37 5.75 37.24
C LYS A 398 5.06 6.87 36.46
N ARG A 399 4.35 7.93 36.14
CA ARG A 399 4.91 9.26 35.92
C ARG A 399 4.27 10.21 36.90
N ASP A 400 5.12 10.67 37.78
CA ASP A 400 4.90 11.73 38.75
C ASP A 400 4.66 13.05 37.96
N ASN A 401 3.51 13.65 38.10
CA ASN A 401 3.19 14.97 37.58
C ASN A 401 2.50 15.81 38.65
N THR A 402 3.31 16.25 39.60
CA THR A 402 2.98 17.40 40.44
C THR A 402 3.33 18.70 39.67
N LYS A 403 2.40 19.23 38.92
CA LYS A 403 2.38 20.62 38.53
C LYS A 403 1.21 21.29 39.22
N PRO A 404 1.45 22.45 39.91
CA PRO A 404 0.36 23.17 40.54
C PRO A 404 -0.61 23.72 39.51
N LEU A 405 -1.89 23.68 39.86
CA LEU A 405 -2.99 24.32 39.13
C LEU A 405 -2.70 25.84 39.03
N PRO A 406 -2.93 26.45 37.85
CA PRO A 406 -2.89 27.88 37.73
C PRO A 406 -4.00 28.51 38.56
N ASN A 407 -3.66 29.61 39.25
CA ASN A 407 -4.58 30.41 40.06
C ASN A 407 -5.83 30.82 39.28
N GLU A 408 -6.94 30.95 40.02
CA GLU A 408 -8.19 31.49 39.55
C GLU A 408 -7.98 32.78 38.73
N ILE A 409 -8.40 32.71 37.47
CA ILE A 409 -8.44 33.85 36.58
C ILE A 409 -9.68 34.66 36.98
N GLU A 410 -9.48 35.86 37.49
CA GLU A 410 -10.57 36.86 37.62
C GLU A 410 -11.18 37.05 36.22
N VAL A 411 -12.48 36.72 36.11
CA VAL A 411 -13.23 36.86 34.86
C VAL A 411 -13.50 38.34 34.67
N ASP A 412 -12.76 38.99 33.81
CA ASP A 412 -13.04 40.33 33.31
C ASP A 412 -14.33 40.25 32.44
N ASP A 413 -15.42 40.88 32.90
CA ASP A 413 -16.71 40.93 32.21
C ASP A 413 -16.73 41.89 30.99
N SER A 414 -15.58 42.36 30.54
CA SER A 414 -15.45 43.19 29.33
C SER A 414 -15.66 42.34 28.06
N LYS A 415 -16.51 42.79 27.14
CA LYS A 415 -16.66 42.21 25.83
C LYS A 415 -15.33 42.28 25.08
N PRO A 416 -14.78 41.18 24.61
CA PRO A 416 -13.51 41.19 23.89
C PRO A 416 -13.61 42.07 22.64
N SER A 417 -12.57 42.86 22.40
CA SER A 417 -12.47 43.75 21.25
C SER A 417 -12.36 42.94 19.92
N SER A 418 -12.66 43.57 18.80
CA SER A 418 -12.53 42.95 17.49
C SER A 418 -11.11 42.44 17.20
N GLU A 419 -10.08 43.07 17.76
CA GLU A 419 -8.68 42.70 17.62
C GLU A 419 -8.31 41.50 18.49
N GLU A 420 -8.89 41.37 19.67
CA GLU A 420 -8.70 40.23 20.57
C GLU A 420 -9.32 38.94 19.99
N LEU A 421 -10.54 39.04 19.45
CA LEU A 421 -11.21 37.92 18.79
C LEU A 421 -10.42 37.37 17.60
N THR A 422 -9.67 38.19 16.88
CA THR A 422 -8.86 37.71 15.74
C THR A 422 -7.65 36.89 16.16
N LYS A 423 -7.19 37.01 17.41
CA LYS A 423 -6.02 36.31 17.95
C LYS A 423 -6.37 35.02 18.72
N MET A 424 -7.65 34.76 18.96
CA MET A 424 -8.10 33.62 19.76
C MET A 424 -8.08 32.30 18.99
N LYS A 425 -7.84 31.19 19.69
CA LYS A 425 -7.92 29.84 19.12
C LYS A 425 -9.37 29.45 18.83
N LYS A 426 -9.58 28.55 17.86
CA LYS A 426 -10.94 28.06 17.49
C LYS A 426 -11.72 27.55 18.69
N SER A 427 -11.08 26.83 19.62
CA SER A 427 -11.72 26.31 20.84
C SER A 427 -12.29 27.42 21.73
N GLU A 428 -11.54 28.48 21.91
CA GLU A 428 -11.90 29.64 22.70
C GLU A 428 -13.06 30.43 22.05
N LEU A 429 -12.99 30.61 20.73
CA LEU A 429 -14.08 31.22 19.96
C LEU A 429 -15.37 30.40 19.98
N VAL A 430 -15.27 29.08 19.91
CA VAL A 430 -16.42 28.18 20.02
C VAL A 430 -17.03 28.24 21.42
N GLU A 431 -16.21 28.35 22.45
CA GLU A 431 -16.64 28.48 23.83
C GLU A 431 -17.39 29.81 24.05
N ILE A 432 -16.86 30.92 23.54
CA ILE A 432 -17.54 32.22 23.55
C ILE A 432 -18.86 32.17 22.78
N CYS A 433 -18.88 31.61 21.57
CA CYS A 433 -20.10 31.46 20.80
C CYS A 433 -21.17 30.58 21.51
N THR A 434 -20.70 29.52 22.19
CA THR A 434 -21.59 28.65 22.97
C THR A 434 -22.12 29.37 24.22
N ARG A 435 -21.26 30.09 24.93
CA ARG A 435 -21.60 30.88 26.10
C ARG A 435 -22.56 32.03 25.79
N MET A 436 -22.47 32.60 24.58
CA MET A 436 -23.31 33.70 24.13
C MET A 436 -24.55 33.22 23.30
N GLU A 437 -24.83 31.91 23.22
CA GLU A 437 -25.87 31.29 22.37
C GLU A 437 -25.90 31.78 20.91
N ILE A 438 -24.75 32.23 20.41
CA ILE A 438 -24.64 32.70 19.05
C ILE A 438 -24.77 31.51 18.10
N LYS A 439 -25.79 31.50 17.25
CA LYS A 439 -25.94 30.48 16.20
C LYS A 439 -24.66 30.44 15.36
N LYS A 440 -24.02 29.29 15.33
CA LYS A 440 -22.84 29.03 14.49
C LYS A 440 -23.26 29.08 13.02
N SER A 441 -23.35 30.25 12.43
CA SER A 441 -23.37 30.40 10.98
C SER A 441 -21.92 30.39 10.51
N GLY A 442 -21.36 29.18 10.42
CA GLY A 442 -19.98 28.95 10.08
C GLY A 442 -19.64 29.24 8.63
#